data_1cadf0def701433ef5739924190e26e8
#
_entry.id   1cadf0def701433ef5739924190e26e8
#
_cell.length_a   1.000
_cell.length_b   1.000
_cell.length_c   1.000
_cell.angle_alpha   90.00
_cell.angle_beta   90.00
_cell.angle_gamma   90.00
#
_symmetry.space_group_name_H-M   'P 1'
#
loop_
_entity.id
_entity.type
_entity.pdbx_description
1 polymer ?
#
loop_
_entity_poly.entity_id
_entity_poly.type
_entity_poly.pdbx_seq_one_letter_code
_entity_poly.pdbx_strand_id
1 'polypeptide(L)'
;MNETKVRILDAAERLIAERGFEVSLRTITADAGVNLAAVNYHFQSKEALIGALIERRIGPVNRQRIEMLDAVERRHRSGKLPLEAIIHAFVDPALLMSERDHVWILFGRLYSSPGDFLQRLFEPHLKPLAARFRAAFSRSLPGLPLNEITWRMHFTIGVMVHTMSWSRLITEMTDGAVDSSDTQALIARIVQYTAAGFRAAARQAASPQGARHA
;
A
#
# COMPACT_ATOMS: atom_id res chain seq x y z
N MET A 1 -8.53 -13.35 -19.96
CA MET A 1 -7.08 -13.04 -19.93
C MET A 1 -6.38 -14.21 -20.60
N ASN A 2 -5.34 -13.97 -21.44
CA ASN A 2 -4.63 -15.05 -22.15
C ASN A 2 -3.93 -15.97 -21.13
N GLU A 3 -4.12 -17.29 -21.24
CA GLU A 3 -3.58 -18.31 -20.32
C GLU A 3 -2.06 -18.21 -20.14
N THR A 4 -1.33 -18.01 -21.25
CA THR A 4 0.12 -17.81 -21.22
C THR A 4 0.51 -16.59 -20.37
N LYS A 5 -0.23 -15.48 -20.49
CA LYS A 5 0.00 -14.26 -19.70
C LYS A 5 -0.20 -14.52 -18.19
N VAL A 6 -1.20 -15.31 -17.84
CA VAL A 6 -1.48 -15.71 -16.44
C VAL A 6 -0.33 -16.53 -15.88
N ARG A 7 0.11 -17.58 -16.61
CA ARG A 7 1.22 -18.45 -16.18
C ARG A 7 2.51 -17.68 -15.95
N ILE A 8 2.83 -16.71 -16.83
CA ILE A 8 4.01 -15.85 -16.66
C ILE A 8 3.89 -14.99 -15.40
N LEU A 9 2.71 -14.39 -15.15
CA LEU A 9 2.48 -13.57 -13.96
C LEU A 9 2.54 -14.40 -12.67
N ASP A 10 1.99 -15.62 -12.67
CA ASP A 10 2.02 -16.52 -11.50
C ASP A 10 3.46 -16.94 -11.17
N ALA A 11 4.24 -17.32 -12.19
CA ALA A 11 5.65 -17.66 -12.03
C ALA A 11 6.48 -16.45 -11.54
N ALA A 12 6.26 -15.27 -12.12
CA ALA A 12 6.94 -14.04 -11.72
C ALA A 12 6.64 -13.69 -10.26
N GLU A 13 5.37 -13.76 -9.86
CA GLU A 13 4.94 -13.45 -8.50
C GLU A 13 5.62 -14.36 -7.47
N ARG A 14 5.57 -15.67 -7.68
CA ARG A 14 6.18 -16.64 -6.79
C ARG A 14 7.70 -16.46 -6.70
N LEU A 15 8.37 -16.37 -7.84
CA LEU A 15 9.83 -16.26 -7.89
C LEU A 15 10.33 -14.93 -7.30
N ILE A 16 9.63 -13.83 -7.53
CA ILE A 16 9.97 -12.52 -6.93
C ILE A 16 9.71 -12.55 -5.42
N ALA A 17 8.64 -13.19 -4.95
CA ALA A 17 8.38 -13.36 -3.53
C ALA A 17 9.48 -14.20 -2.84
N GLU A 18 10.01 -15.23 -3.51
CA GLU A 18 11.06 -16.10 -2.98
C GLU A 18 12.45 -15.45 -3.04
N ARG A 19 12.82 -14.88 -4.21
CA ARG A 19 14.20 -14.52 -4.56
C ARG A 19 14.43 -13.01 -4.75
N GLY A 20 13.36 -12.18 -4.71
CA GLY A 20 13.44 -10.74 -4.95
C GLY A 20 13.41 -10.36 -6.43
N PHE A 21 13.57 -9.07 -6.69
CA PHE A 21 13.43 -8.49 -8.03
C PHE A 21 14.59 -8.80 -8.99
N GLU A 22 15.69 -9.37 -8.51
CA GLU A 22 16.85 -9.74 -9.35
C GLU A 22 16.63 -11.01 -10.18
N VAL A 23 15.49 -11.69 -10.00
CA VAL A 23 15.10 -12.87 -10.80
C VAL A 23 15.11 -12.51 -12.29
N SER A 24 15.78 -13.36 -13.12
CA SER A 24 15.87 -13.15 -14.55
C SER A 24 14.59 -13.53 -15.30
N LEU A 25 14.32 -12.91 -16.44
CA LEU A 25 13.22 -13.33 -17.32
C LEU A 25 13.37 -14.79 -17.78
N ARG A 26 14.60 -15.29 -17.96
CA ARG A 26 14.84 -16.70 -18.31
C ARG A 26 14.36 -17.64 -17.21
N THR A 27 14.63 -17.30 -15.95
CA THR A 27 14.15 -18.10 -14.80
C THR A 27 12.62 -18.10 -14.74
N ILE A 28 11.99 -16.93 -14.94
CA ILE A 28 10.53 -16.80 -14.94
C ILE A 28 9.90 -17.61 -16.08
N THR A 29 10.46 -17.55 -17.29
CA THR A 29 9.92 -18.27 -18.44
C THR A 29 10.08 -19.78 -18.32
N ALA A 30 11.22 -20.24 -17.79
CA ALA A 30 11.46 -21.66 -17.52
C ALA A 30 10.44 -22.21 -16.53
N ASP A 31 10.18 -21.47 -15.45
CA ASP A 31 9.20 -21.84 -14.43
C ASP A 31 7.76 -21.78 -14.95
N ALA A 32 7.42 -20.80 -15.76
CA ALA A 32 6.12 -20.68 -16.42
C ALA A 32 5.91 -21.73 -17.52
N GLY A 33 6.94 -22.51 -17.93
CA GLY A 33 6.88 -23.46 -19.04
C GLY A 33 6.58 -22.78 -20.38
N VAL A 34 7.18 -21.59 -20.62
CA VAL A 34 7.05 -20.82 -21.85
C VAL A 34 8.42 -20.40 -22.39
N ASN A 35 8.48 -20.03 -23.66
CA ASN A 35 9.71 -19.45 -24.23
C ASN A 35 9.84 -17.95 -23.91
N LEU A 36 11.05 -17.41 -24.03
CA LEU A 36 11.32 -16.00 -23.78
C LEU A 36 10.57 -15.06 -24.75
N ALA A 37 10.28 -15.52 -25.98
CA ALA A 37 9.50 -14.75 -26.94
C ALA A 37 8.07 -14.47 -26.43
N ALA A 38 7.49 -15.36 -25.62
CA ALA A 38 6.18 -15.14 -25.03
C ALA A 38 6.18 -13.94 -24.06
N VAL A 39 7.25 -13.75 -23.26
CA VAL A 39 7.38 -12.57 -22.40
C VAL A 39 7.52 -11.30 -23.21
N ASN A 40 8.36 -11.33 -24.25
CA ASN A 40 8.52 -10.16 -25.14
C ASN A 40 7.21 -9.81 -25.86
N TYR A 41 6.45 -10.81 -26.28
CA TYR A 41 5.13 -10.61 -26.91
C TYR A 41 4.09 -9.99 -25.94
N HIS A 42 4.03 -10.47 -24.69
CA HIS A 42 2.98 -10.07 -23.74
C HIS A 42 3.35 -8.83 -22.92
N PHE A 43 4.63 -8.62 -22.62
CA PHE A 43 5.08 -7.60 -21.66
C PHE A 43 6.17 -6.67 -22.18
N GLN A 44 6.89 -7.06 -23.27
CA GLN A 44 7.97 -6.29 -23.89
C GLN A 44 9.24 -6.13 -23.01
N SER A 45 9.12 -5.95 -21.70
CA SER A 45 10.24 -5.82 -20.78
C SER A 45 9.95 -6.45 -19.41
N LYS A 46 11.00 -6.62 -18.60
CA LYS A 46 10.90 -7.06 -17.21
C LYS A 46 10.12 -6.03 -16.37
N GLU A 47 10.36 -4.76 -16.64
CA GLU A 47 9.69 -3.63 -15.99
C GLU A 47 8.18 -3.68 -16.25
N ALA A 48 7.78 -3.89 -17.49
CA ALA A 48 6.38 -3.99 -17.85
C ALA A 48 5.70 -5.25 -17.27
N LEU A 49 6.43 -6.37 -17.16
CA LEU A 49 5.97 -7.55 -16.45
C LEU A 49 5.73 -7.27 -14.97
N ILE A 50 6.68 -6.60 -14.29
CA ILE A 50 6.55 -6.23 -12.88
C ILE A 50 5.41 -5.22 -12.71
N GLY A 51 5.28 -4.24 -13.59
CA GLY A 51 4.16 -3.29 -13.61
C GLY A 51 2.80 -3.99 -13.73
N ALA A 52 2.68 -4.99 -14.61
CA ALA A 52 1.48 -5.79 -14.76
C ALA A 52 1.19 -6.65 -13.51
N LEU A 53 2.22 -7.14 -12.83
CA LEU A 53 2.08 -7.86 -11.56
C LEU A 53 1.56 -6.94 -10.45
N ILE A 54 2.11 -5.72 -10.34
CA ILE A 54 1.67 -4.70 -9.42
C ILE A 54 0.19 -4.35 -9.68
N GLU A 55 -0.17 -4.06 -10.93
CA GLU A 55 -1.57 -3.76 -11.29
C GLU A 55 -2.52 -4.91 -10.95
N ARG A 56 -2.11 -6.15 -11.23
CA ARG A 56 -2.91 -7.34 -10.91
C ARG A 56 -3.24 -7.43 -9.41
N ARG A 57 -2.32 -7.01 -8.54
CA ARG A 57 -2.45 -7.16 -7.08
C ARG A 57 -2.94 -5.89 -6.38
N ILE A 58 -2.43 -4.73 -6.76
CA ILE A 58 -2.81 -3.44 -6.16
C ILE A 58 -4.10 -2.88 -6.79
N GLY A 59 -4.29 -3.09 -8.08
CA GLY A 59 -5.43 -2.54 -8.80
C GLY A 59 -6.78 -2.84 -8.14
N PRO A 60 -7.10 -4.10 -7.79
CA PRO A 60 -8.34 -4.43 -7.08
C PRO A 60 -8.47 -3.74 -5.72
N VAL A 61 -7.38 -3.70 -4.93
CA VAL A 61 -7.37 -3.00 -3.63
C VAL A 61 -7.66 -1.52 -3.78
N ASN A 62 -7.00 -0.87 -4.74
CA ASN A 62 -7.18 0.55 -4.97
C ASN A 62 -8.58 0.87 -5.50
N ARG A 63 -9.16 0.02 -6.35
CA ARG A 63 -10.57 0.17 -6.77
C ARG A 63 -11.51 0.10 -5.57
N GLN A 64 -11.36 -0.91 -4.72
CA GLN A 64 -12.19 -1.04 -3.52
C GLN A 64 -12.01 0.16 -2.56
N ARG A 65 -10.79 0.66 -2.39
CA ARG A 65 -10.53 1.88 -1.62
C ARG A 65 -11.31 3.07 -2.16
N ILE A 66 -11.30 3.29 -3.47
CA ILE A 66 -12.03 4.39 -4.10
C ILE A 66 -13.54 4.19 -3.97
N GLU A 67 -14.06 2.98 -4.20
CA GLU A 67 -15.49 2.66 -4.03
C GLU A 67 -15.97 2.95 -2.60
N MET A 68 -15.19 2.54 -1.60
CA MET A 68 -15.50 2.83 -0.19
C MET A 68 -15.45 4.33 0.11
N LEU A 69 -14.42 5.04 -0.38
CA LEU A 69 -14.31 6.48 -0.21
C LEU A 69 -15.46 7.22 -0.88
N ASP A 70 -15.83 6.86 -2.11
CA ASP A 70 -16.97 7.42 -2.82
C ASP A 70 -18.29 7.17 -2.07
N ALA A 71 -18.43 6.02 -1.41
CA ALA A 71 -19.60 5.75 -0.57
C ALA A 71 -19.65 6.67 0.66
N VAL A 72 -18.51 6.93 1.31
CA VAL A 72 -18.42 7.91 2.41
C VAL A 72 -18.78 9.31 1.92
N GLU A 73 -18.25 9.75 0.79
CA GLU A 73 -18.52 11.05 0.22
C GLU A 73 -20.00 11.24 -0.21
N ARG A 74 -20.61 10.19 -0.78
CA ARG A 74 -22.05 10.21 -1.13
C ARG A 74 -22.95 10.35 0.09
N ARG A 75 -22.61 9.70 1.21
CA ARG A 75 -23.38 9.77 2.46
C ARG A 75 -23.24 11.13 3.17
N HIS A 76 -22.11 11.83 2.95
CA HIS A 76 -21.77 13.08 3.63
C HIS A 76 -21.52 14.21 2.61
N ARG A 77 -22.47 14.40 1.67
CA ARG A 77 -22.31 15.38 0.55
C ARG A 77 -22.11 16.82 1.02
N SER A 78 -22.80 17.21 2.09
CA SER A 78 -22.65 18.54 2.70
C SER A 78 -22.01 18.39 4.07
N GLY A 79 -20.77 18.88 4.24
CA GLY A 79 -20.13 18.93 5.54
C GLY A 79 -18.83 18.13 5.65
N LYS A 80 -18.45 17.94 6.90
CA LYS A 80 -17.21 17.28 7.30
C LYS A 80 -17.33 15.77 7.13
N LEU A 81 -16.33 15.16 6.49
CA LEU A 81 -16.27 13.69 6.37
C LEU A 81 -15.87 13.06 7.72
N PRO A 82 -16.48 11.93 8.13
CA PRO A 82 -16.03 11.19 9.30
C PRO A 82 -14.62 10.65 9.09
N LEU A 83 -13.70 11.01 9.99
CA LEU A 83 -12.28 10.64 9.87
C LEU A 83 -12.08 9.13 9.83
N GLU A 84 -12.72 8.42 10.75
CA GLU A 84 -12.61 6.96 10.83
C GLU A 84 -13.13 6.27 9.58
N ALA A 85 -14.20 6.77 8.97
CA ALA A 85 -14.72 6.20 7.73
C ALA A 85 -13.75 6.35 6.55
N ILE A 86 -13.00 7.46 6.49
CA ILE A 86 -11.93 7.64 5.49
C ILE A 86 -10.79 6.67 5.76
N ILE A 87 -10.41 6.50 7.04
CA ILE A 87 -9.33 5.58 7.42
C ILE A 87 -9.74 4.14 7.10
N HIS A 88 -10.96 3.72 7.41
CA HIS A 88 -11.50 2.42 7.01
C HIS A 88 -11.43 2.21 5.50
N ALA A 89 -11.89 3.19 4.70
CA ALA A 89 -11.79 3.10 3.24
C ALA A 89 -10.35 2.94 2.75
N PHE A 90 -9.36 3.47 3.48
CA PHE A 90 -7.94 3.36 3.14
C PHE A 90 -7.30 2.05 3.60
N VAL A 91 -7.65 1.57 4.78
CA VAL A 91 -6.99 0.47 5.50
C VAL A 91 -7.61 -0.89 5.16
N ASP A 92 -8.95 -1.02 5.28
CA ASP A 92 -9.65 -2.30 5.23
C ASP A 92 -9.36 -3.12 3.98
N PRO A 93 -9.42 -2.55 2.75
CA PRO A 93 -9.21 -3.33 1.54
C PRO A 93 -7.83 -3.99 1.49
N ALA A 94 -6.82 -3.35 2.07
CA ALA A 94 -5.48 -3.88 2.09
C ALA A 94 -5.33 -5.05 3.09
N LEU A 95 -5.85 -4.90 4.30
CA LEU A 95 -5.75 -5.93 5.32
C LEU A 95 -6.60 -7.16 4.99
N LEU A 96 -7.84 -6.97 4.49
CA LEU A 96 -8.73 -8.06 4.11
C LEU A 96 -8.19 -8.88 2.92
N MET A 97 -7.41 -8.28 2.02
CA MET A 97 -6.70 -9.04 0.98
C MET A 97 -5.51 -9.82 1.51
N SER A 98 -4.88 -9.36 2.60
CA SER A 98 -3.67 -9.99 3.14
C SER A 98 -3.88 -11.42 3.63
N GLU A 99 -5.08 -11.76 4.04
CA GLU A 99 -5.42 -13.13 4.49
C GLU A 99 -5.29 -14.19 3.41
N ARG A 100 -5.28 -13.81 2.13
CA ARG A 100 -5.43 -14.74 1.01
C ARG A 100 -4.15 -15.04 0.25
N ASP A 101 -3.09 -14.22 0.35
CA ASP A 101 -1.95 -14.32 -0.56
C ASP A 101 -0.62 -13.84 0.07
N HIS A 102 0.49 -14.48 -0.35
CA HIS A 102 1.88 -14.07 -0.08
C HIS A 102 2.24 -12.68 -0.67
N VAL A 103 1.27 -11.94 -1.16
CA VAL A 103 1.39 -10.62 -1.80
C VAL A 103 2.11 -9.63 -0.90
N TRP A 104 1.95 -9.75 0.42
CA TRP A 104 2.56 -8.82 1.38
C TRP A 104 4.04 -9.03 1.58
N ILE A 105 4.55 -10.24 1.33
CA ILE A 105 6.00 -10.48 1.24
C ILE A 105 6.55 -9.68 0.05
N LEU A 106 5.84 -9.69 -1.08
CA LEU A 106 6.16 -8.91 -2.26
C LEU A 106 6.14 -7.40 -1.94
N PHE A 107 5.12 -6.93 -1.21
CA PHE A 107 5.01 -5.52 -0.81
C PHE A 107 6.07 -5.09 0.20
N GLY A 108 6.35 -5.91 1.21
CA GLY A 108 7.43 -5.67 2.15
C GLY A 108 8.78 -5.55 1.44
N ARG A 109 9.05 -6.44 0.48
CA ARG A 109 10.26 -6.37 -0.36
C ARG A 109 10.29 -5.14 -1.27
N LEU A 110 9.16 -4.78 -1.87
CA LEU A 110 9.02 -3.57 -2.69
C LEU A 110 9.27 -2.32 -1.86
N TYR A 111 8.68 -2.25 -0.67
CA TYR A 111 8.82 -1.09 0.23
C TYR A 111 10.25 -0.95 0.78
N SER A 112 10.96 -2.06 0.94
CA SER A 112 12.34 -2.09 1.47
C SER A 112 13.40 -2.04 0.37
N SER A 113 13.02 -2.08 -0.90
CA SER A 113 14.00 -2.06 -2.00
C SER A 113 14.42 -0.63 -2.33
N PRO A 114 15.71 -0.29 -2.24
CA PRO A 114 16.20 1.00 -2.69
C PRO A 114 16.15 1.09 -4.22
N GLY A 115 15.65 2.18 -4.75
CA GLY A 115 15.82 2.49 -6.16
C GLY A 115 14.66 3.20 -6.84
N ASP A 116 14.99 4.12 -7.71
CA ASP A 116 14.09 4.88 -8.59
C ASP A 116 13.20 4.00 -9.48
N PHE A 117 13.62 2.76 -9.73
CA PHE A 117 12.90 1.81 -10.56
C PHE A 117 11.53 1.45 -9.98
N LEU A 118 11.52 1.03 -8.72
CA LEU A 118 10.27 0.66 -8.04
C LEU A 118 9.37 1.88 -7.81
N GLN A 119 9.97 3.04 -7.51
CA GLN A 119 9.24 4.29 -7.40
C GLN A 119 8.50 4.62 -8.69
N ARG A 120 9.14 4.52 -9.85
CA ARG A 120 8.50 4.76 -11.17
C ARG A 120 7.35 3.78 -11.45
N LEU A 121 7.47 2.52 -11.03
CA LEU A 121 6.42 1.53 -11.23
C LEU A 121 5.21 1.77 -10.32
N PHE A 122 5.42 2.26 -9.11
CA PHE A 122 4.35 2.54 -8.16
C PHE A 122 3.67 3.89 -8.38
N GLU A 123 4.39 4.89 -8.83
CA GLU A 123 3.87 6.25 -8.96
C GLU A 123 2.55 6.33 -9.74
N PRO A 124 2.39 5.67 -10.91
CA PRO A 124 1.13 5.72 -11.67
C PRO A 124 -0.07 5.15 -10.91
N HIS A 125 0.16 4.15 -10.05
CA HIS A 125 -0.91 3.47 -9.29
C HIS A 125 -1.25 4.15 -7.97
N LEU A 126 -0.27 4.81 -7.34
CA LEU A 126 -0.42 5.39 -6.00
C LEU A 126 -0.72 6.88 -6.01
N LYS A 127 -0.18 7.64 -6.98
CA LYS A 127 -0.35 9.10 -7.02
C LYS A 127 -1.79 9.56 -7.16
N PRO A 128 -2.63 8.99 -8.05
CA PRO A 128 -4.05 9.34 -8.13
C PRO A 128 -4.80 8.98 -6.85
N LEU A 129 -4.53 7.79 -6.28
CA LEU A 129 -5.13 7.35 -5.02
C LEU A 129 -4.78 8.30 -3.87
N ALA A 130 -3.49 8.62 -3.72
CA ALA A 130 -3.02 9.53 -2.68
C ALA A 130 -3.65 10.92 -2.79
N ALA A 131 -3.85 11.43 -4.00
CA ALA A 131 -4.52 12.71 -4.22
C ALA A 131 -5.98 12.68 -3.76
N ARG A 132 -6.72 11.59 -4.05
CA ARG A 132 -8.12 11.42 -3.62
C ARG A 132 -8.24 11.35 -2.09
N PHE A 133 -7.44 10.52 -1.43
CA PHE A 133 -7.48 10.40 0.02
C PHE A 133 -6.99 11.67 0.72
N ARG A 134 -5.97 12.33 0.21
CA ARG A 134 -5.50 13.62 0.74
C ARG A 134 -6.60 14.68 0.71
N ALA A 135 -7.37 14.78 -0.38
CA ALA A 135 -8.51 15.66 -0.45
C ALA A 135 -9.61 15.32 0.57
N ALA A 136 -9.91 14.02 0.75
CA ALA A 136 -10.88 13.57 1.74
C ALA A 136 -10.43 13.88 3.18
N PHE A 137 -9.17 13.64 3.53
CA PHE A 137 -8.62 14.00 4.83
C PHE A 137 -8.62 15.51 5.08
N SER A 138 -8.33 16.33 4.05
CA SER A 138 -8.42 17.81 4.15
C SER A 138 -9.85 18.25 4.44
N ARG A 139 -10.87 17.63 3.84
CA ARG A 139 -12.28 17.91 4.15
C ARG A 139 -12.68 17.46 5.56
N SER A 140 -12.07 16.38 6.06
CA SER A 140 -12.29 15.89 7.42
C SER A 140 -11.61 16.75 8.47
N LEU A 141 -10.45 17.29 8.18
CA LEU A 141 -9.57 18.03 9.10
C LEU A 141 -9.14 19.38 8.49
N PRO A 142 -10.06 20.34 8.32
CA PRO A 142 -9.81 21.58 7.58
C PRO A 142 -8.74 22.48 8.23
N GLY A 143 -8.45 22.29 9.53
CA GLY A 143 -7.37 23.01 10.24
C GLY A 143 -5.99 22.36 10.13
N LEU A 144 -5.87 21.19 9.50
CA LEU A 144 -4.60 20.47 9.38
C LEU A 144 -3.89 20.84 8.08
N PRO A 145 -2.63 21.33 8.12
CA PRO A 145 -1.87 21.64 6.91
C PRO A 145 -1.69 20.42 5.99
N LEU A 146 -1.64 20.64 4.67
CA LEU A 146 -1.59 19.58 3.67
C LEU A 146 -0.33 18.72 3.77
N ASN A 147 0.81 19.29 4.15
CA ASN A 147 2.03 18.55 4.41
C ASN A 147 1.88 17.60 5.60
N GLU A 148 1.20 18.03 6.68
CA GLU A 148 0.90 17.18 7.84
C GLU A 148 -0.02 16.02 7.47
N ILE A 149 -1.06 16.28 6.67
CA ILE A 149 -1.94 15.22 6.13
C ILE A 149 -1.10 14.20 5.35
N THR A 150 -0.18 14.67 4.50
CA THR A 150 0.67 13.81 3.68
C THR A 150 1.59 12.93 4.55
N TRP A 151 2.21 13.50 5.59
CA TRP A 151 3.03 12.75 6.54
C TRP A 151 2.21 11.70 7.31
N ARG A 152 1.02 12.06 7.79
CA ARG A 152 0.16 11.12 8.52
C ARG A 152 -0.36 9.99 7.65
N MET A 153 -0.66 10.26 6.38
CA MET A 153 -0.94 9.21 5.39
C MET A 153 0.27 8.29 5.19
N HIS A 154 1.47 8.84 5.09
CA HIS A 154 2.70 8.07 4.97
C HIS A 154 2.94 7.18 6.19
N PHE A 155 2.77 7.71 7.40
CA PHE A 155 2.86 6.92 8.64
C PHE A 155 1.80 5.81 8.69
N THR A 156 0.57 6.08 8.23
CA THR A 156 -0.49 5.06 8.14
C THR A 156 -0.07 3.91 7.24
N ILE A 157 0.55 4.20 6.08
CA ILE A 157 1.10 3.17 5.18
C ILE A 157 2.15 2.34 5.92
N GLY A 158 3.07 2.99 6.66
CA GLY A 158 4.09 2.31 7.46
C GLY A 158 3.48 1.36 8.50
N VAL A 159 2.47 1.84 9.25
CA VAL A 159 1.73 1.02 10.23
C VAL A 159 1.08 -0.19 9.55
N MET A 160 0.39 0.01 8.42
CA MET A 160 -0.25 -1.08 7.68
C MET A 160 0.77 -2.12 7.19
N VAL A 161 1.83 -1.68 6.49
CA VAL A 161 2.85 -2.57 5.92
C VAL A 161 3.56 -3.34 7.04
N HIS A 162 3.92 -2.67 8.13
CA HIS A 162 4.55 -3.33 9.28
C HIS A 162 3.61 -4.37 9.90
N THR A 163 2.36 -4.01 10.17
CA THR A 163 1.38 -4.94 10.76
C THR A 163 1.16 -6.15 9.86
N MET A 164 0.98 -5.95 8.56
CA MET A 164 0.77 -7.06 7.61
C MET A 164 1.99 -7.98 7.48
N SER A 165 3.21 -7.43 7.60
CA SER A 165 4.44 -8.21 7.44
C SER A 165 4.87 -8.93 8.73
N TRP A 166 4.56 -8.37 9.90
CA TRP A 166 5.17 -8.76 11.18
C TRP A 166 4.16 -9.06 12.30
N SER A 167 2.84 -9.08 12.02
CA SER A 167 1.84 -9.33 13.07
C SER A 167 2.03 -10.67 13.78
N ARG A 168 2.47 -11.71 13.07
CA ARG A 168 2.74 -13.02 13.68
C ARG A 168 3.87 -12.96 14.70
N LEU A 169 4.89 -12.12 14.45
CA LEU A 169 6.02 -11.99 15.36
C LEU A 169 5.58 -11.45 16.73
N ILE A 170 4.62 -10.54 16.80
CA ILE A 170 4.14 -10.02 18.08
C ILE A 170 3.46 -11.13 18.91
N THR A 171 2.73 -12.02 18.26
CA THR A 171 2.12 -13.18 18.91
C THR A 171 3.19 -14.12 19.48
N GLU A 172 4.24 -14.40 18.71
CA GLU A 172 5.37 -15.22 19.13
C GLU A 172 6.17 -14.56 20.27
N MET A 173 6.49 -13.26 20.16
CA MET A 173 7.23 -12.52 21.19
C MET A 173 6.49 -12.35 22.51
N THR A 174 5.18 -12.53 22.52
CA THR A 174 4.33 -12.37 23.70
C THR A 174 3.77 -13.71 24.20
N ASP A 175 4.34 -14.84 23.75
CA ASP A 175 3.89 -16.19 24.10
C ASP A 175 2.37 -16.36 23.93
N GLY A 176 1.79 -15.74 22.90
CA GLY A 176 0.36 -15.77 22.60
C GLY A 176 -0.50 -14.80 23.41
N ALA A 177 0.09 -13.96 24.28
CA ALA A 177 -0.69 -12.97 25.05
C ALA A 177 -1.34 -11.91 24.15
N VAL A 178 -0.74 -11.65 22.97
CA VAL A 178 -1.33 -10.80 21.93
C VAL A 178 -1.66 -11.69 20.73
N ASP A 179 -2.94 -11.85 20.46
CA ASP A 179 -3.42 -12.56 19.25
C ASP A 179 -3.51 -11.59 18.06
N SER A 180 -2.82 -11.95 16.99
CA SER A 180 -2.82 -11.21 15.73
C SER A 180 -3.59 -11.92 14.61
N SER A 181 -4.30 -13.00 14.89
CA SER A 181 -5.03 -13.80 13.89
C SER A 181 -6.36 -13.16 13.47
N ASP A 182 -6.96 -12.33 14.32
CA ASP A 182 -8.22 -11.62 14.04
C ASP A 182 -7.95 -10.34 13.25
N THR A 183 -8.13 -10.41 11.93
CA THR A 183 -7.95 -9.27 11.02
C THR A 183 -8.89 -8.12 11.34
N GLN A 184 -10.13 -8.36 11.78
CA GLN A 184 -11.06 -7.30 12.12
C GLN A 184 -10.59 -6.54 13.37
N ALA A 185 -10.10 -7.25 14.38
CA ALA A 185 -9.48 -6.65 15.55
C ALA A 185 -8.21 -5.84 15.21
N LEU A 186 -7.39 -6.33 14.26
CA LEU A 186 -6.22 -5.60 13.77
C LEU A 186 -6.64 -4.31 13.05
N ILE A 187 -7.64 -4.37 12.17
CA ILE A 187 -8.21 -3.20 11.48
C ILE A 187 -8.67 -2.17 12.52
N ALA A 188 -9.48 -2.59 13.50
CA ALA A 188 -9.99 -1.69 14.53
C ALA A 188 -8.86 -0.97 15.29
N ARG A 189 -7.78 -1.70 15.67
CA ARG A 189 -6.60 -1.12 16.33
C ARG A 189 -5.88 -0.11 15.44
N ILE A 190 -5.65 -0.44 14.17
CA ILE A 190 -4.99 0.46 13.20
C ILE A 190 -5.82 1.72 13.01
N VAL A 191 -7.15 1.58 12.84
CA VAL A 191 -8.05 2.72 12.66
C VAL A 191 -8.03 3.63 13.89
N GLN A 192 -8.12 3.07 15.09
CA GLN A 192 -8.06 3.82 16.33
C GLN A 192 -6.72 4.57 16.48
N TYR A 193 -5.60 3.88 16.30
CA TYR A 193 -4.26 4.46 16.38
C TYR A 193 -4.06 5.58 15.35
N THR A 194 -4.43 5.31 14.11
CA THR A 194 -4.32 6.26 12.99
C THR A 194 -5.20 7.49 13.23
N ALA A 195 -6.46 7.29 13.66
CA ALA A 195 -7.37 8.40 13.95
C ALA A 195 -6.84 9.30 15.07
N ALA A 196 -6.27 8.74 16.13
CA ALA A 196 -5.59 9.51 17.17
C ALA A 196 -4.42 10.31 16.61
N GLY A 197 -3.58 9.70 15.77
CA GLY A 197 -2.48 10.37 15.08
C GLY A 197 -2.95 11.52 14.18
N PHE A 198 -4.05 11.32 13.43
CA PHE A 198 -4.64 12.38 12.59
C PHE A 198 -5.25 13.52 13.40
N ARG A 199 -5.70 13.30 14.63
CA ARG A 199 -6.24 14.35 15.53
C ARG A 199 -5.18 15.06 16.33
N ALA A 200 -3.97 14.54 16.43
CA ALA A 200 -2.89 15.18 17.17
C ALA A 200 -2.64 16.60 16.63
N ALA A 201 -2.24 17.52 17.51
CA ALA A 201 -1.87 18.88 17.09
C ALA A 201 -0.76 18.85 16.02
N ALA A 202 -0.87 19.72 15.02
CA ALA A 202 0.20 19.90 14.06
C ALA A 202 1.45 20.44 14.78
N ARG A 203 2.63 19.90 14.44
CA ARG A 203 3.88 20.44 14.92
C ARG A 203 4.01 21.89 14.39
N GLN A 204 4.11 22.86 15.26
CA GLN A 204 4.45 24.21 14.84
C GLN A 204 5.79 24.15 14.11
N ALA A 205 5.83 24.63 12.86
CA ALA A 205 7.09 24.81 12.16
C ALA A 205 7.97 25.71 13.03
N ALA A 206 9.13 25.21 13.44
CA ALA A 206 10.11 26.07 14.09
C ALA A 206 10.38 27.24 13.14
N SER A 207 10.04 28.43 13.54
CA SER A 207 10.37 29.64 12.79
C SER A 207 11.88 29.62 12.55
N PRO A 208 12.37 29.90 11.34
CA PRO A 208 13.79 30.04 11.10
C PRO A 208 14.25 31.33 11.76
N GLN A 209 14.45 31.30 13.08
CA GLN A 209 15.12 32.38 13.81
C GLN A 209 16.61 32.05 13.87
N GLY A 210 17.43 32.91 13.25
CA GLY A 210 18.82 33.08 13.63
C GLY A 210 19.89 32.56 12.67
N ALA A 211 19.81 32.90 11.39
CA ALA A 211 21.02 32.94 10.55
C ALA A 211 21.26 34.39 10.03
N ARG A 212 21.32 35.34 10.98
CA ARG A 212 21.93 36.64 10.71
C ARG A 212 22.78 37.00 11.93
N HIS A 213 24.05 37.21 11.69
CA HIS A 213 25.15 37.65 12.52
C HIS A 213 26.11 36.54 13.03
N ALA A 214 27.14 36.24 12.25
CA ALA A 214 28.55 36.48 12.58
C ALA A 214 29.35 36.32 11.28
#